data_be8e92daa9583679f528710453186ab8
#
_entry.id   be8e92daa9583679f528710453186ab8
#
_cell.length_a   1.000
_cell.length_b   1.000
_cell.length_c   1.000
_cell.angle_alpha   90.00
_cell.angle_beta   90.00
_cell.angle_gamma   90.00
#
_symmetry.space_group_name_H-M   'P 1'
#
loop_
_entity.id
_entity.type
_entity.pdbx_description
1 polymer ?
#
loop_
_entity_poly.entity_id
_entity_poly.type
_entity_poly.pdbx_seq_one_letter_code
_entity_poly.pdbx_strand_id
1 'polypeptide(L)'
;MKIITCFKLVPEEQDIVVTPEYTLNFDNADAKISQFDLNAIEAASQLATDDDEIAALTVGGSLLQNSKVRKDVLSRGPHSLYLVQDAQLEHALPLDTAKALAAAIEKIGFDLLIFGEGSGDLYAQQVGLLVGEILQLPVINAVSAIQRQGNTLVIERTLEDDVEVIELSVPAVLCVTSDINVPRIPSMKAILGAGKKPVNQWQASDIDWSQSAPLAELVGIRVPPQTERKHIIIDNDSPEAVAELAEHLKKALN
;
A
#
# COMPACT_ATOMS: atom_id res chain seq x y z
N MET A 1 -13.63 18.78 -0.41
CA MET A 1 -12.33 18.30 -0.94
C MET A 1 -12.54 16.92 -1.55
N LYS A 2 -11.88 16.63 -2.65
CA LYS A 2 -11.88 15.30 -3.27
C LYS A 2 -10.58 14.59 -2.95
N ILE A 3 -10.66 13.52 -2.16
CA ILE A 3 -9.51 12.71 -1.73
C ILE A 3 -9.50 11.43 -2.56
N ILE A 4 -8.38 11.13 -3.19
CA ILE A 4 -8.17 9.83 -3.83
C ILE A 4 -7.21 9.03 -2.96
N THR A 5 -7.61 7.83 -2.54
CA THR A 5 -6.74 6.85 -1.90
C THR A 5 -6.44 5.73 -2.88
N CYS A 6 -5.15 5.46 -3.09
CA CYS A 6 -4.72 4.40 -3.98
C CYS A 6 -4.46 3.12 -3.19
N PHE A 7 -4.68 1.96 -3.82
CA PHE A 7 -4.42 0.67 -3.19
C PHE A 7 -3.94 -0.36 -4.21
N LYS A 8 -3.19 -1.33 -3.73
CA LYS A 8 -2.72 -2.49 -4.50
C LYS A 8 -3.34 -3.77 -3.99
N LEU A 9 -3.69 -4.67 -4.91
CA LEU A 9 -3.99 -6.06 -4.56
C LEU A 9 -2.67 -6.83 -4.48
N VAL A 10 -2.51 -7.53 -3.38
CA VAL A 10 -1.37 -8.39 -3.12
C VAL A 10 -1.84 -9.79 -2.79
N PRO A 11 -1.02 -10.82 -2.99
CA PRO A 11 -1.37 -12.18 -2.56
C PRO A 11 -1.43 -12.25 -1.02
N GLU A 12 -2.33 -13.09 -0.50
CA GLU A 12 -2.34 -13.45 0.91
C GLU A 12 -1.06 -14.23 1.24
N GLU A 13 -0.20 -13.67 2.10
CA GLU A 13 1.12 -14.23 2.39
C GLU A 13 1.10 -15.65 2.97
N GLN A 14 0.02 -16.02 3.68
CA GLN A 14 -0.13 -17.35 4.26
C GLN A 14 -0.41 -18.45 3.21
N ASP A 15 -0.87 -18.03 2.03
CA ASP A 15 -1.18 -18.94 0.92
C ASP A 15 -0.01 -19.10 -0.06
N ILE A 16 1.06 -18.32 0.13
CA ILE A 16 2.25 -18.38 -0.73
C ILE A 16 3.06 -19.62 -0.41
N VAL A 17 3.29 -20.45 -1.41
CA VAL A 17 4.10 -21.68 -1.26
C VAL A 17 5.52 -21.45 -1.74
N VAL A 18 6.50 -21.75 -0.89
CA VAL A 18 7.91 -21.75 -1.26
C VAL A 18 8.26 -23.10 -1.90
N THR A 19 8.78 -23.07 -3.13
CA THR A 19 9.21 -24.30 -3.82
C THR A 19 10.58 -24.78 -3.33
N PRO A 20 10.96 -26.04 -3.61
CA PRO A 20 12.30 -26.56 -3.28
C PRO A 20 13.44 -25.74 -3.91
N GLU A 21 13.18 -25.05 -5.02
CA GLU A 21 14.14 -24.17 -5.73
C GLU A 21 14.16 -22.75 -5.15
N TYR A 22 13.54 -22.51 -4.00
CA TYR A 22 13.40 -21.20 -3.34
C TYR A 22 12.66 -20.14 -4.18
N THR A 23 11.82 -20.56 -5.14
CA THR A 23 10.90 -19.68 -5.84
C THR A 23 9.55 -19.62 -5.13
N LEU A 24 8.75 -18.59 -5.44
CA LEU A 24 7.43 -18.41 -4.87
C LEU A 24 6.36 -18.89 -5.85
N ASN A 25 5.41 -19.68 -5.35
CA ASN A 25 4.21 -20.07 -6.09
C ASN A 25 3.00 -19.36 -5.47
N PHE A 26 2.26 -18.61 -6.30
CA PHE A 26 1.10 -17.80 -5.95
C PHE A 26 -0.22 -18.39 -6.46
N ASP A 27 -0.23 -19.55 -7.13
CA ASP A 27 -1.37 -20.09 -7.88
C ASP A 27 -2.64 -20.23 -7.04
N ASN A 28 -2.51 -20.49 -5.74
CA ASN A 28 -3.61 -20.67 -4.81
C ASN A 28 -3.78 -19.50 -3.82
N ALA A 29 -2.97 -18.46 -3.95
CA ALA A 29 -3.04 -17.34 -3.02
C ALA A 29 -4.26 -16.46 -3.31
N ASP A 30 -5.12 -16.27 -2.31
CA ASP A 30 -6.21 -15.30 -2.39
C ASP A 30 -5.63 -13.87 -2.52
N ALA A 31 -6.36 -13.00 -3.21
CA ALA A 31 -5.98 -11.59 -3.31
C ALA A 31 -6.59 -10.78 -2.16
N LYS A 32 -5.76 -9.95 -1.53
CA LYS A 32 -6.18 -9.00 -0.50
C LYS A 32 -5.69 -7.58 -0.80
N ILE A 33 -6.24 -6.59 -0.11
CA ILE A 33 -5.71 -5.22 -0.13
C ILE A 33 -4.41 -5.20 0.67
N SER A 34 -3.37 -4.56 0.14
CA SER A 34 -2.14 -4.32 0.89
C SER A 34 -2.45 -3.62 2.22
N GLN A 35 -1.84 -4.10 3.31
CA GLN A 35 -2.11 -3.56 4.64
C GLN A 35 -1.75 -2.08 4.77
N PHE A 36 -0.68 -1.61 4.11
CA PHE A 36 -0.29 -0.19 4.10
C PHE A 36 -1.35 0.68 3.41
N ASP A 37 -2.01 0.13 2.39
CA ASP A 37 -3.09 0.83 1.69
C ASP A 37 -4.39 0.83 2.51
N LEU A 38 -4.60 -0.14 3.39
CA LEU A 38 -5.68 -0.08 4.39
C LEU A 38 -5.48 1.11 5.34
N ASN A 39 -4.23 1.41 5.75
CA ASN A 39 -3.92 2.61 6.53
C ASN A 39 -4.19 3.89 5.73
N ALA A 40 -3.89 3.92 4.44
CA ALA A 40 -4.19 5.05 3.56
C ALA A 40 -5.69 5.29 3.42
N ILE A 41 -6.48 4.23 3.23
CA ILE A 41 -7.95 4.29 3.18
C ILE A 41 -8.54 4.81 4.50
N GLU A 42 -8.01 4.33 5.62
CA GLU A 42 -8.42 4.77 6.95
C GLU A 42 -8.05 6.25 7.20
N ALA A 43 -6.84 6.67 6.81
CA ALA A 43 -6.39 8.06 6.91
C ALA A 43 -7.30 9.00 6.10
N ALA A 44 -7.63 8.63 4.86
CA ALA A 44 -8.59 9.36 4.04
C ALA A 44 -9.96 9.49 4.73
N SER A 45 -10.43 8.39 5.33
CA SER A 45 -11.74 8.33 5.99
C SER A 45 -11.78 9.12 7.31
N GLN A 46 -10.67 9.24 8.03
CA GLN A 46 -10.57 10.05 9.25
C GLN A 46 -10.42 11.54 8.94
N LEU A 47 -9.77 11.89 7.83
CA LEU A 47 -9.53 13.26 7.43
C LEU A 47 -10.76 13.92 6.81
N ALA A 48 -11.60 13.12 6.13
CA ALA A 48 -12.75 13.62 5.39
C ALA A 48 -13.87 14.09 6.32
N THR A 49 -14.54 15.18 5.93
CA THR A 49 -15.80 15.67 6.50
C THR A 49 -16.99 15.22 5.64
N ASP A 50 -18.21 15.51 6.07
CA ASP A 50 -19.44 15.15 5.33
C ASP A 50 -19.53 15.82 3.93
N ASP A 51 -18.82 16.93 3.72
CA ASP A 51 -18.78 17.65 2.44
C ASP A 51 -17.68 17.15 1.50
N ASP A 52 -16.87 16.20 1.94
CA ASP A 52 -15.74 15.68 1.16
C ASP A 52 -16.12 14.37 0.41
N GLU A 53 -15.49 14.15 -0.73
CA GLU A 53 -15.60 12.92 -1.49
C GLU A 53 -14.32 12.10 -1.34
N ILE A 54 -14.46 10.80 -1.04
CA ILE A 54 -13.35 9.84 -1.05
C ILE A 54 -13.55 8.88 -2.21
N ALA A 55 -12.59 8.83 -3.12
CA ALA A 55 -12.52 7.84 -4.19
C ALA A 55 -11.37 6.87 -3.92
N ALA A 56 -11.61 5.57 -4.07
CA ALA A 56 -10.55 4.58 -4.10
C ALA A 56 -10.13 4.31 -5.54
N LEU A 57 -8.83 4.18 -5.80
CA LEU A 57 -8.27 3.92 -7.13
C LEU A 57 -7.26 2.78 -7.08
N THR A 58 -7.32 1.88 -8.06
CA THR A 58 -6.28 0.88 -8.29
C THR A 58 -6.09 0.62 -9.77
N VAL A 59 -4.90 0.20 -10.14
CA VAL A 59 -4.55 -0.24 -11.49
C VAL A 59 -3.94 -1.64 -11.43
N GLY A 60 -4.17 -2.47 -12.43
CA GLY A 60 -3.62 -3.82 -12.46
C GLY A 60 -4.24 -4.71 -13.53
N GLY A 61 -3.92 -5.99 -13.47
CA GLY A 61 -4.39 -6.99 -14.41
C GLY A 61 -5.59 -7.80 -13.92
N SER A 62 -5.50 -9.11 -14.06
CA SER A 62 -6.60 -10.06 -13.84
C SER A 62 -7.11 -10.13 -12.40
N LEU A 63 -6.27 -9.87 -11.39
CA LEU A 63 -6.66 -9.86 -9.97
C LEU A 63 -7.80 -8.87 -9.67
N LEU A 64 -7.92 -7.77 -10.45
CA LEU A 64 -8.97 -6.77 -10.28
C LEU A 64 -10.38 -7.28 -10.63
N GLN A 65 -10.51 -8.46 -11.20
CA GLN A 65 -11.82 -9.10 -11.45
C GLN A 65 -12.50 -9.58 -10.17
N ASN A 66 -11.74 -9.73 -9.07
CA ASN A 66 -12.27 -10.23 -7.80
C ASN A 66 -13.29 -9.28 -7.16
N SER A 67 -14.56 -9.67 -7.20
CA SER A 67 -15.67 -8.88 -6.67
C SER A 67 -15.66 -8.73 -5.14
N LYS A 68 -15.00 -9.64 -4.39
CA LYS A 68 -14.90 -9.55 -2.93
C LYS A 68 -14.09 -8.31 -2.54
N VAL A 69 -12.98 -8.07 -3.25
CA VAL A 69 -12.09 -6.92 -2.98
C VAL A 69 -12.82 -5.61 -3.22
N ARG A 70 -13.63 -5.50 -4.27
CA ARG A 70 -14.43 -4.29 -4.54
C ARG A 70 -15.33 -3.92 -3.37
N LYS A 71 -16.01 -4.91 -2.79
CA LYS A 71 -16.88 -4.71 -1.62
C LYS A 71 -16.06 -4.38 -0.38
N ASP A 72 -14.92 -5.02 -0.20
CA ASP A 72 -14.05 -4.77 0.95
C ASP A 72 -13.57 -3.31 0.97
N VAL A 73 -12.99 -2.81 -0.12
CA VAL A 73 -12.57 -1.40 -0.24
C VAL A 73 -13.72 -0.44 0.05
N LEU A 74 -14.85 -0.61 -0.63
CA LEU A 74 -15.99 0.29 -0.51
C LEU A 74 -16.67 0.25 0.86
N SER A 75 -16.51 -0.83 1.63
CA SER A 75 -17.04 -0.94 2.99
C SER A 75 -16.21 -0.18 4.04
N ARG A 76 -14.99 0.28 3.68
CA ARG A 76 -14.03 0.90 4.60
C ARG A 76 -14.03 2.44 4.58
N GLY A 77 -14.91 3.05 3.79
CA GLY A 77 -15.05 4.52 3.76
C GLY A 77 -15.30 5.08 2.38
N PRO A 78 -14.53 4.72 1.33
CA PRO A 78 -14.67 5.34 0.01
C PRO A 78 -16.11 5.39 -0.51
N HIS A 79 -16.44 6.49 -1.15
CA HIS A 79 -17.75 6.73 -1.75
C HIS A 79 -17.87 6.11 -3.13
N SER A 80 -16.75 6.01 -3.86
CA SER A 80 -16.65 5.43 -5.19
C SER A 80 -15.35 4.63 -5.36
N LEU A 81 -15.32 3.73 -6.35
CA LEU A 81 -14.16 2.93 -6.72
C LEU A 81 -13.87 3.09 -8.20
N TYR A 82 -12.60 3.31 -8.53
CA TYR A 82 -12.08 3.33 -9.88
C TYR A 82 -11.07 2.19 -10.04
N LEU A 83 -11.26 1.39 -11.08
CA LEU A 83 -10.42 0.25 -11.42
C LEU A 83 -9.91 0.46 -12.84
N VAL A 84 -8.60 0.55 -13.03
CA VAL A 84 -8.00 0.47 -14.36
C VAL A 84 -7.47 -0.94 -14.56
N GLN A 85 -8.20 -1.74 -15.32
CA GLN A 85 -7.88 -3.14 -15.55
C GLN A 85 -7.41 -3.35 -16.98
N ASP A 86 -6.15 -3.71 -17.15
CA ASP A 86 -5.56 -4.00 -18.46
C ASP A 86 -4.48 -5.07 -18.34
N ALA A 87 -4.35 -5.94 -19.35
CA ALA A 87 -3.33 -6.98 -19.38
C ALA A 87 -1.89 -6.41 -19.36
N GLN A 88 -1.67 -5.21 -19.89
CA GLN A 88 -0.38 -4.54 -19.87
C GLN A 88 0.05 -4.14 -18.43
N LEU A 89 -0.89 -4.12 -17.48
CA LEU A 89 -0.64 -3.78 -16.08
C LEU A 89 -0.44 -5.02 -15.18
N GLU A 90 -0.53 -6.25 -15.72
CA GLU A 90 -0.43 -7.49 -14.93
C GLU A 90 0.88 -7.58 -14.14
N HIS A 91 1.99 -7.18 -14.74
CA HIS A 91 3.33 -7.20 -14.14
C HIS A 91 4.01 -5.84 -14.19
N ALA A 92 3.21 -4.77 -14.14
CA ALA A 92 3.73 -3.40 -14.21
C ALA A 92 4.70 -3.10 -13.06
N LEU A 93 5.86 -2.58 -13.40
CA LEU A 93 6.83 -2.09 -12.43
C LEU A 93 6.39 -0.72 -11.87
N PRO A 94 7.01 -0.23 -10.78
CA PRO A 94 6.57 1.00 -10.12
C PRO A 94 6.37 2.21 -11.03
N LEU A 95 7.24 2.42 -12.01
CA LEU A 95 7.13 3.55 -12.93
C LEU A 95 5.90 3.45 -13.85
N ASP A 96 5.63 2.27 -14.44
CA ASP A 96 4.47 2.09 -15.31
C ASP A 96 3.17 2.14 -14.51
N THR A 97 3.17 1.56 -13.30
CA THR A 97 2.07 1.70 -12.34
C THR A 97 1.80 3.16 -12.00
N ALA A 98 2.85 3.94 -11.71
CA ALA A 98 2.72 5.35 -11.37
C ALA A 98 2.18 6.18 -12.55
N LYS A 99 2.63 5.92 -13.77
CA LYS A 99 2.11 6.58 -14.99
C LYS A 99 0.62 6.29 -15.21
N ALA A 100 0.20 5.02 -15.06
CA ALA A 100 -1.19 4.64 -15.20
C ALA A 100 -2.07 5.26 -14.10
N LEU A 101 -1.59 5.27 -12.85
CA LEU A 101 -2.28 5.96 -11.76
C LEU A 101 -2.39 7.46 -11.99
N ALA A 102 -1.31 8.14 -12.40
CA ALA A 102 -1.31 9.56 -12.67
C ALA A 102 -2.33 9.93 -13.75
N ALA A 103 -2.36 9.20 -14.88
CA ALA A 103 -3.34 9.41 -15.94
C ALA A 103 -4.80 9.22 -15.45
N ALA A 104 -5.05 8.19 -14.63
CA ALA A 104 -6.37 7.99 -14.05
C ALA A 104 -6.75 9.09 -13.06
N ILE A 105 -5.80 9.53 -12.22
CA ILE A 105 -5.97 10.61 -11.23
C ILE A 105 -6.34 11.93 -11.91
N GLU A 106 -5.63 12.31 -12.97
CA GLU A 106 -5.96 13.51 -13.76
C GLU A 106 -7.38 13.46 -14.34
N LYS A 107 -7.77 12.29 -14.85
CA LYS A 107 -9.14 12.09 -15.39
C LYS A 107 -10.23 12.18 -14.31
N ILE A 108 -9.96 11.68 -13.10
CA ILE A 108 -10.90 11.72 -11.96
C ILE A 108 -11.01 13.14 -11.41
N GLY A 109 -9.90 13.88 -11.36
CA GLY A 109 -9.76 15.15 -10.63
C GLY A 109 -9.68 14.93 -9.12
N PHE A 110 -8.89 15.72 -8.41
CA PHE A 110 -8.57 15.54 -7.00
C PHE A 110 -8.09 16.83 -6.34
N ASP A 111 -8.09 16.83 -5.00
CA ASP A 111 -7.43 17.82 -4.16
C ASP A 111 -6.29 17.18 -3.35
N LEU A 112 -6.45 15.92 -2.90
CA LEU A 112 -5.47 15.22 -2.09
C LEU A 112 -5.33 13.76 -2.54
N LEU A 113 -4.09 13.29 -2.62
CA LEU A 113 -3.76 11.89 -2.89
C LEU A 113 -3.16 11.25 -1.63
N ILE A 114 -3.65 10.07 -1.25
CA ILE A 114 -3.12 9.32 -0.11
C ILE A 114 -2.78 7.90 -0.56
N PHE A 115 -1.52 7.51 -0.37
CA PHE A 115 -0.97 6.19 -0.64
C PHE A 115 -0.49 5.55 0.65
N GLY A 116 -0.47 4.23 0.73
CA GLY A 116 0.41 3.55 1.67
C GLY A 116 1.88 3.79 1.30
N GLU A 117 2.78 3.77 2.25
CA GLU A 117 4.22 4.00 2.02
C GLU A 117 4.85 2.94 1.10
N GLY A 118 4.27 1.74 1.06
CA GLY A 118 4.74 0.64 0.23
C GLY A 118 3.62 -0.39 0.02
N SER A 119 3.93 -1.52 -0.60
CA SER A 119 2.99 -2.63 -0.77
C SER A 119 3.44 -3.86 0.02
N GLY A 120 2.49 -4.66 0.49
CA GLY A 120 2.78 -5.84 1.31
C GLY A 120 3.58 -6.95 0.61
N ASP A 121 3.71 -6.89 -0.72
CA ASP A 121 4.48 -7.84 -1.52
C ASP A 121 5.93 -7.40 -1.78
N LEU A 122 6.16 -6.27 -2.43
CA LEU A 122 7.49 -5.82 -2.86
C LEU A 122 8.09 -4.71 -1.98
N TYR A 123 7.24 -3.96 -1.30
CA TYR A 123 7.63 -2.84 -0.42
C TYR A 123 8.64 -1.87 -1.08
N ALA A 124 8.42 -1.55 -2.36
CA ALA A 124 9.37 -0.74 -3.13
C ALA A 124 9.40 0.75 -2.70
N GLN A 125 8.37 1.24 -2.03
CA GLN A 125 8.23 2.62 -1.56
C GLN A 125 8.38 3.69 -2.66
N GLN A 126 7.99 3.39 -3.89
CA GLN A 126 8.25 4.24 -5.06
C GLN A 126 6.99 4.86 -5.68
N VAL A 127 5.87 4.11 -5.70
CA VAL A 127 4.72 4.49 -6.56
C VAL A 127 4.15 5.83 -6.20
N GLY A 128 3.87 6.12 -4.92
CA GLY A 128 3.33 7.41 -4.49
C GLY A 128 4.27 8.57 -4.80
N LEU A 129 5.60 8.38 -4.60
CA LEU A 129 6.61 9.38 -4.91
C LEU A 129 6.67 9.67 -6.41
N LEU A 130 6.64 8.63 -7.25
CA LEU A 130 6.65 8.76 -8.71
C LEU A 130 5.37 9.42 -9.22
N VAL A 131 4.20 9.12 -8.65
CA VAL A 131 2.94 9.80 -9.01
C VAL A 131 3.04 11.29 -8.73
N GLY A 132 3.55 11.67 -7.56
CA GLY A 132 3.72 13.08 -7.22
C GLY A 132 4.67 13.81 -8.16
N GLU A 133 5.80 13.19 -8.52
CA GLU A 133 6.73 13.75 -9.49
C GLU A 133 6.11 13.89 -10.88
N ILE A 134 5.39 12.88 -11.37
CA ILE A 134 4.70 12.92 -12.67
C ILE A 134 3.66 14.04 -12.70
N LEU A 135 2.91 14.22 -11.62
CA LEU A 135 1.88 15.26 -11.48
C LEU A 135 2.46 16.62 -11.06
N GLN A 136 3.78 16.71 -10.80
CA GLN A 136 4.48 17.91 -10.31
C GLN A 136 3.86 18.51 -9.04
N LEU A 137 3.57 17.64 -8.07
CA LEU A 137 2.96 17.98 -6.79
C LEU A 137 3.95 17.82 -5.63
N PRO A 138 3.77 18.57 -4.53
CA PRO A 138 4.44 18.28 -3.27
C PRO A 138 4.13 16.86 -2.81
N VAL A 139 5.18 16.10 -2.46
CA VAL A 139 5.07 14.72 -1.97
C VAL A 139 5.73 14.60 -0.61
N ILE A 140 4.99 14.07 0.36
CA ILE A 140 5.52 13.76 1.69
C ILE A 140 5.39 12.27 1.94
N ASN A 141 6.52 11.59 2.20
CA ASN A 141 6.55 10.18 2.62
C ASN A 141 6.74 10.06 4.14
N ALA A 142 6.65 8.83 4.64
CA ALA A 142 6.78 8.51 6.06
C ALA A 142 5.80 9.30 6.96
N VAL A 143 4.59 9.56 6.44
CA VAL A 143 3.57 10.35 7.14
C VAL A 143 2.95 9.53 8.27
N SER A 144 3.13 9.99 9.50
CA SER A 144 2.64 9.34 10.72
C SER A 144 1.45 10.07 11.36
N ALA A 145 1.18 11.33 11.01
CA ALA A 145 -0.04 12.02 11.40
C ALA A 145 -0.45 13.09 10.37
N ILE A 146 -1.76 13.34 10.26
CA ILE A 146 -2.32 14.37 9.38
C ILE A 146 -3.40 15.12 10.15
N GLN A 147 -3.28 16.45 10.20
CA GLN A 147 -4.29 17.34 10.74
C GLN A 147 -4.73 18.34 9.67
N ARG A 148 -6.03 18.55 9.51
CA ARG A 148 -6.57 19.49 8.53
C ARG A 148 -6.99 20.80 9.19
N GLN A 149 -6.55 21.91 8.61
CA GLN A 149 -6.90 23.27 9.00
C GLN A 149 -7.38 24.03 7.76
N GLY A 150 -8.67 23.88 7.42
CA GLY A 150 -9.23 24.42 6.17
C GLY A 150 -8.61 23.75 4.92
N ASN A 151 -7.88 24.51 4.11
CA ASN A 151 -7.16 24.03 2.93
C ASN A 151 -5.70 23.71 3.20
N THR A 152 -5.24 23.86 4.43
CA THR A 152 -3.88 23.56 4.86
C THR A 152 -3.87 22.25 5.63
N LEU A 153 -2.83 21.45 5.43
CA LEU A 153 -2.55 20.23 6.16
C LEU A 153 -1.32 20.44 7.02
N VAL A 154 -1.41 20.04 8.28
CA VAL A 154 -0.26 19.90 9.19
C VAL A 154 0.04 18.42 9.30
N ILE A 155 1.24 18.03 8.90
CA ILE A 155 1.67 16.64 8.72
C ILE A 155 2.85 16.39 9.63
N GLU A 156 2.81 15.28 10.38
CA GLU A 156 3.97 14.73 11.04
C GLU A 156 4.59 13.66 10.15
N ARG A 157 5.90 13.76 9.94
CA ARG A 157 6.72 12.82 9.20
C ARG A 157 7.75 12.24 10.12
N THR A 158 7.71 10.93 10.33
CA THR A 158 8.63 10.22 11.21
C THR A 158 9.84 9.74 10.41
N LEU A 159 11.01 10.23 10.75
CA LEU A 159 12.30 9.81 10.23
C LEU A 159 13.02 8.93 11.26
N GLU A 160 14.27 8.52 10.98
CA GLU A 160 15.05 7.61 11.83
C GLU A 160 15.25 8.17 13.25
N ASP A 161 15.66 9.42 13.37
CA ASP A 161 15.98 10.08 14.65
C ASP A 161 15.06 11.25 15.00
N ASP A 162 14.24 11.73 14.04
CA ASP A 162 13.47 12.96 14.17
C ASP A 162 12.03 12.80 13.70
N VAL A 163 11.15 13.68 14.20
CA VAL A 163 9.81 13.89 13.67
C VAL A 163 9.74 15.30 13.11
N GLU A 164 9.50 15.40 11.81
CA GLU A 164 9.30 16.69 11.15
C GLU A 164 7.82 17.07 11.16
N VAL A 165 7.52 18.32 11.44
CA VAL A 165 6.17 18.89 11.30
C VAL A 165 6.17 19.80 10.09
N ILE A 166 5.36 19.44 9.09
CA ILE A 166 5.30 20.11 7.79
C ILE A 166 3.91 20.68 7.59
N GLU A 167 3.84 21.96 7.25
CA GLU A 167 2.61 22.61 6.83
C GLU A 167 2.61 22.75 5.30
N LEU A 168 1.55 22.26 4.64
CA LEU A 168 1.40 22.37 3.20
C LEU A 168 -0.07 22.58 2.79
N SER A 169 -0.26 23.18 1.63
CA SER A 169 -1.57 23.36 1.03
C SER A 169 -1.83 22.26 -0.02
N VAL A 170 -3.10 21.92 -0.22
CA VAL A 170 -3.51 21.06 -1.33
C VAL A 170 -3.43 21.85 -2.67
N PRO A 171 -3.17 21.17 -3.83
CA PRO A 171 -3.08 19.72 -3.98
C PRO A 171 -1.72 19.15 -3.53
N ALA A 172 -1.74 17.93 -2.99
CA ALA A 172 -0.54 17.26 -2.49
C ALA A 172 -0.68 15.73 -2.54
N VAL A 173 0.46 15.03 -2.39
CA VAL A 173 0.56 13.56 -2.28
C VAL A 173 1.15 13.19 -0.92
N LEU A 174 0.50 12.30 -0.21
CA LEU A 174 0.94 11.77 1.07
C LEU A 174 1.12 10.26 1.00
N CYS A 175 2.28 9.76 1.44
CA CYS A 175 2.54 8.32 1.60
C CYS A 175 2.60 8.02 3.09
N VAL A 176 1.59 7.33 3.62
CA VAL A 176 1.39 7.13 5.05
C VAL A 176 2.02 5.84 5.54
N THR A 177 2.57 5.87 6.75
CA THR A 177 3.12 4.71 7.44
C THR A 177 2.02 3.84 8.05
N SER A 178 2.36 2.62 8.46
CA SER A 178 1.44 1.74 9.18
C SER A 178 1.06 2.25 10.57
N ASP A 179 1.86 3.14 11.14
CA ASP A 179 1.66 3.66 12.49
C ASP A 179 0.64 4.81 12.58
N ILE A 180 0.25 5.37 11.42
CA ILE A 180 -0.66 6.51 11.34
C ILE A 180 -2.04 6.23 11.98
N ASN A 181 -2.52 5.00 11.87
CA ASN A 181 -3.84 4.59 12.38
C ASN A 181 -3.97 3.07 12.46
N VAL A 182 -5.07 2.61 13.05
CA VAL A 182 -5.51 1.22 12.97
C VAL A 182 -6.70 1.17 11.98
N PRO A 183 -6.56 0.48 10.84
CA PRO A 183 -7.63 0.37 9.85
C PRO A 183 -8.90 -0.22 10.45
N ARG A 184 -10.05 0.40 10.18
CA ARG A 184 -11.34 -0.07 10.69
C ARG A 184 -11.73 -1.42 10.15
N ILE A 185 -12.36 -2.23 11.00
CA ILE A 185 -13.07 -3.44 10.56
C ILE A 185 -14.46 -3.00 10.11
N PRO A 186 -14.88 -3.29 8.86
CA PRO A 186 -16.17 -2.87 8.35
C PRO A 186 -17.34 -3.48 9.15
N SER A 187 -18.34 -2.66 9.46
CA SER A 187 -19.58 -3.16 10.05
C SER A 187 -20.42 -3.91 9.00
N MET A 188 -21.32 -4.81 9.43
CA MET A 188 -22.25 -5.49 8.54
C MET A 188 -23.06 -4.52 7.68
N LYS A 189 -23.47 -3.38 8.25
CA LYS A 189 -24.19 -2.32 7.53
C LYS A 189 -23.31 -1.71 6.42
N ALA A 190 -22.03 -1.46 6.70
CA ALA A 190 -21.09 -0.93 5.71
C ALA A 190 -20.84 -1.93 4.56
N ILE A 191 -20.70 -3.22 4.87
CA ILE A 191 -20.53 -4.29 3.88
C ILE A 191 -21.76 -4.39 2.96
N LEU A 192 -22.97 -4.35 3.52
CA LEU A 192 -24.20 -4.37 2.73
C LEU A 192 -24.37 -3.10 1.90
N GLY A 193 -23.99 -1.93 2.44
CA GLY A 193 -24.00 -0.65 1.75
C GLY A 193 -23.00 -0.55 0.60
N ALA A 194 -21.86 -1.21 0.71
CA ALA A 194 -20.79 -1.19 -0.29
C ALA A 194 -21.26 -1.65 -1.69
N GLY A 195 -22.18 -2.62 -1.74
CA GLY A 195 -22.72 -3.12 -3.00
C GLY A 195 -23.57 -2.10 -3.80
N LYS A 196 -23.92 -0.97 -3.20
CA LYS A 196 -24.70 0.12 -3.84
C LYS A 196 -23.83 1.30 -4.29
N LYS A 197 -22.56 1.31 -3.90
CA LYS A 197 -21.63 2.39 -4.24
C LYS A 197 -21.14 2.26 -5.68
N PRO A 198 -20.89 3.38 -6.40
CA PRO A 198 -20.47 3.35 -7.79
C PRO A 198 -19.09 2.69 -7.95
N VAL A 199 -18.97 1.86 -8.99
CA VAL A 199 -17.72 1.25 -9.43
C VAL A 199 -17.52 1.63 -10.90
N ASN A 200 -16.43 2.36 -11.17
CA ASN A 200 -16.01 2.75 -12.50
C ASN A 200 -14.88 1.82 -12.95
N GLN A 201 -15.13 1.07 -14.00
CA GLN A 201 -14.14 0.15 -14.55
C GLN A 201 -13.65 0.69 -15.89
N TRP A 202 -12.34 0.91 -15.99
CA TRP A 202 -11.64 1.44 -17.14
C TRP A 202 -10.59 0.46 -17.66
N GLN A 203 -10.21 0.62 -18.92
CA GLN A 203 -9.05 0.02 -19.53
C GLN A 203 -7.95 1.08 -19.73
N ALA A 204 -6.77 0.67 -20.13
CA ALA A 204 -5.64 1.58 -20.41
C ALA A 204 -6.01 2.67 -21.43
N SER A 205 -6.78 2.32 -22.47
CA SER A 205 -7.28 3.25 -23.48
C SER A 205 -8.23 4.30 -22.95
N ASP A 206 -8.96 4.01 -21.87
CA ASP A 206 -9.90 4.97 -21.27
C ASP A 206 -9.20 6.11 -20.53
N ILE A 207 -7.94 5.92 -20.17
CA ILE A 207 -7.09 6.89 -19.46
C ILE A 207 -5.95 7.41 -20.35
N ASP A 208 -6.01 7.17 -21.67
CA ASP A 208 -4.97 7.55 -22.64
C ASP A 208 -3.56 7.07 -22.26
N TRP A 209 -3.47 5.93 -21.54
CA TRP A 209 -2.20 5.32 -21.13
C TRP A 209 -1.86 4.13 -22.04
N SER A 210 -0.58 4.01 -22.32
CA SER A 210 0.02 2.83 -22.95
C SER A 210 1.36 2.51 -22.32
N GLN A 211 1.70 1.23 -22.27
CA GLN A 211 2.99 0.79 -21.75
C GLN A 211 4.13 1.39 -22.59
N SER A 212 5.08 2.03 -21.91
CA SER A 212 6.30 2.51 -22.54
C SER A 212 7.33 1.38 -22.65
N ALA A 213 8.39 1.60 -23.45
CA ALA A 213 9.53 0.66 -23.45
C ALA A 213 10.06 0.48 -22.02
N PRO A 214 10.28 -0.77 -21.59
CA PRO A 214 10.70 -1.04 -20.21
C PRO A 214 12.08 -0.43 -19.94
N LEU A 215 12.21 0.34 -18.85
CA LEU A 215 13.49 0.88 -18.38
C LEU A 215 14.19 -0.06 -17.39
N ALA A 216 13.47 -1.05 -16.87
CA ALA A 216 13.98 -2.07 -15.97
C ALA A 216 13.22 -3.38 -16.20
N GLU A 217 13.84 -4.48 -15.82
CA GLU A 217 13.27 -5.82 -15.91
C GLU A 217 13.36 -6.50 -14.54
N LEU A 218 12.27 -7.15 -14.12
CA LEU A 218 12.28 -8.01 -12.94
C LEU A 218 12.90 -9.35 -13.30
N VAL A 219 14.15 -9.59 -12.90
CA VAL A 219 14.89 -10.84 -13.18
C VAL A 219 14.33 -12.03 -12.40
N GLY A 220 13.79 -11.80 -11.21
CA GLY A 220 13.15 -12.83 -10.41
C GLY A 220 12.97 -12.43 -8.95
N ILE A 221 12.10 -13.18 -8.26
CA ILE A 221 11.87 -13.07 -6.81
C ILE A 221 12.18 -14.45 -6.22
N ARG A 222 13.04 -14.49 -5.20
CA ARG A 222 13.42 -15.74 -4.52
C ARG A 222 13.47 -15.56 -3.02
N VAL A 223 13.16 -16.61 -2.32
CA VAL A 223 13.35 -16.67 -0.86
C VAL A 223 14.83 -16.92 -0.57
N PRO A 224 15.45 -16.18 0.36
CA PRO A 224 16.82 -16.48 0.77
C PRO A 224 16.90 -17.88 1.39
N PRO A 225 18.02 -18.60 1.19
CA PRO A 225 18.23 -19.89 1.84
C PRO A 225 18.07 -19.74 3.35
N GLN A 226 17.31 -20.65 3.95
CA GLN A 226 17.15 -20.62 5.41
C GLN A 226 18.46 -21.08 6.06
N THR A 227 18.96 -20.27 6.99
CA THR A 227 20.07 -20.67 7.84
C THR A 227 19.53 -21.67 8.86
N GLU A 228 20.14 -22.86 8.91
CA GLU A 228 19.79 -23.87 9.92
C GLU A 228 20.04 -23.29 11.32
N ARG A 229 18.97 -23.19 12.10
CA ARG A 229 19.05 -22.79 13.51
C ARG A 229 19.71 -23.94 14.29
N LYS A 230 20.64 -23.62 15.20
CA LYS A 230 21.33 -24.60 16.02
C LYS A 230 20.43 -25.34 17.03
N HIS A 231 19.16 -24.86 17.20
CA HIS A 231 18.18 -25.41 18.13
C HIS A 231 18.68 -25.59 19.55
N ILE A 232 19.60 -24.73 20.02
CA ILE A 232 20.06 -24.70 21.41
C ILE A 232 18.92 -24.11 22.24
N ILE A 233 18.39 -24.93 23.13
CA ILE A 233 17.29 -24.55 24.02
C ILE A 233 17.86 -24.36 25.41
N ILE A 234 17.68 -23.18 25.99
CA ILE A 234 17.99 -22.82 27.36
C ILE A 234 16.66 -22.67 28.08
N ASP A 235 16.30 -23.63 28.92
CA ASP A 235 14.96 -23.81 29.47
C ASP A 235 14.77 -23.29 30.91
N ASN A 236 15.75 -22.56 31.43
CA ASN A 236 15.69 -21.93 32.76
C ASN A 236 16.38 -20.56 32.75
N ASP A 237 16.20 -19.80 33.83
CA ASP A 237 16.71 -18.45 34.06
C ASP A 237 17.82 -18.37 35.10
N SER A 238 18.51 -19.51 35.40
CA SER A 238 19.59 -19.52 36.35
C SER A 238 20.77 -18.63 35.89
N PRO A 239 21.62 -18.15 36.80
CA PRO A 239 22.82 -17.40 36.44
C PRO A 239 23.72 -18.13 35.44
N GLU A 240 23.80 -19.46 35.53
CA GLU A 240 24.54 -20.32 34.60
C GLU A 240 23.94 -20.34 33.23
N ALA A 241 22.57 -20.42 33.09
CA ALA A 241 21.85 -20.37 31.84
C ALA A 241 22.00 -19.01 31.16
N VAL A 242 21.99 -17.93 31.91
CA VAL A 242 22.24 -16.57 31.39
C VAL A 242 23.69 -16.45 30.88
N ALA A 243 24.67 -17.02 31.59
CA ALA A 243 26.07 -17.03 31.18
C ALA A 243 26.27 -17.84 29.88
N GLU A 244 25.58 -18.99 29.75
CA GLU A 244 25.59 -19.81 28.52
C GLU A 244 25.02 -19.05 27.34
N LEU A 245 23.88 -18.40 27.50
CA LEU A 245 23.29 -17.54 26.46
C LEU A 245 24.25 -16.42 26.02
N ALA A 246 24.87 -15.75 27.00
CA ALA A 246 25.85 -14.70 26.72
C ALA A 246 27.07 -15.22 25.92
N GLU A 247 27.53 -16.42 26.19
CA GLU A 247 28.62 -17.05 25.42
C GLU A 247 28.17 -17.37 23.97
N HIS A 248 26.95 -17.91 23.79
CA HIS A 248 26.41 -18.19 22.46
C HIS A 248 26.24 -16.92 21.63
N LEU A 249 25.71 -15.85 22.21
CA LEU A 249 25.58 -14.55 21.56
C LEU A 249 26.95 -13.97 21.17
N LYS A 250 27.94 -14.04 22.08
CA LYS A 250 29.30 -13.57 21.82
C LYS A 250 29.96 -14.28 20.65
N LYS A 251 29.72 -15.60 20.52
CA LYS A 251 30.27 -16.43 19.42
C LYS A 251 29.53 -16.16 18.09
N ALA A 252 28.30 -15.69 18.14
CA ALA A 252 27.51 -15.40 16.94
C ALA A 252 27.74 -13.98 16.38
N LEU A 253 28.19 -13.05 17.24
CA LEU A 253 28.41 -11.64 16.90
C LEU A 253 29.87 -11.33 16.50
N ASN A 254 30.81 -12.26 16.74
CA ASN A 254 32.22 -12.21 16.30
C ASN A 254 32.44 -13.12 15.06
#